data_92552e6cfde6dacfb79f8ab39c7cafbe
#
_entry.id   92552e6cfde6dacfb79f8ab39c7cafbe
#
_cell.length_a   1.000
_cell.length_b   1.000
_cell.length_c   1.000
_cell.angle_alpha   90.00
_cell.angle_beta   90.00
_cell.angle_gamma   90.00
#
_symmetry.space_group_name_H-M   'P 1'
#
loop_
_entity.id
_entity.type
_entity.pdbx_description
1 polymer ?
#
loop_
_entity_poly.entity_id
_entity_poly.type
_entity_poly.pdbx_seq_one_letter_code
_entity_poly.pdbx_strand_id
1 'polypeptide(L)'
;DLDLRTAVAGVNYDLNGAHYTRENFVSYPDNVLVTRLTATDGGTLDFDVRVEPDEEKGGSQNQPGADSYARMFDKKVSDNAIAIDGQLKDNQLKFSSYTKVIKDDGTAGQIKDDSTNGKITVSGAKAITIITSIGTDYKNDYPKYRTGETKEQLAALVKGYVSGAEAKVKAGGYETLKEDHVNDYDHIFGRLDLNIGQAVSDKTTDKLLEA
;
A
#
# COMPACT_ATOMS: atom_id res chain seq x y z
N ASP A 1 -15.67 -0.06 -5.70
CA ASP A 1 -15.94 -1.49 -5.95
C ASP A 1 -14.82 -2.35 -5.42
N LEU A 2 -15.14 -3.59 -5.02
CA LEU A 2 -14.19 -4.64 -4.72
C LEU A 2 -14.52 -5.84 -5.61
N ASP A 3 -13.60 -6.20 -6.50
CA ASP A 3 -13.73 -7.42 -7.28
C ASP A 3 -13.17 -8.60 -6.49
N LEU A 4 -14.04 -9.47 -6.03
CA LEU A 4 -13.67 -10.66 -5.26
C LEU A 4 -12.95 -11.73 -6.07
N ARG A 5 -13.04 -11.73 -7.42
CA ARG A 5 -12.34 -12.68 -8.28
C ARG A 5 -10.88 -12.32 -8.47
N THR A 6 -10.58 -11.03 -8.45
CA THR A 6 -9.22 -10.51 -8.65
C THR A 6 -8.59 -9.98 -7.37
N ALA A 7 -9.37 -9.85 -6.27
CA ALA A 7 -8.98 -9.17 -5.02
C ALA A 7 -8.43 -7.74 -5.27
N VAL A 8 -9.01 -7.03 -6.25
CA VAL A 8 -8.66 -5.65 -6.57
C VAL A 8 -9.80 -4.73 -6.13
N ALA A 9 -9.47 -3.73 -5.31
CA ALA A 9 -10.39 -2.67 -4.93
C ALA A 9 -10.23 -1.48 -5.88
N GLY A 10 -11.33 -0.96 -6.42
CA GLY A 10 -11.35 0.12 -7.41
C GLY A 10 -12.25 1.28 -7.03
N VAL A 11 -11.83 2.48 -7.44
CA VAL A 11 -12.65 3.71 -7.43
C VAL A 11 -12.56 4.35 -8.79
N ASN A 12 -13.71 4.64 -9.39
CA ASN A 12 -13.83 5.35 -10.66
C ASN A 12 -14.76 6.54 -10.49
N TYR A 13 -14.38 7.69 -11.02
CA TYR A 13 -15.22 8.88 -11.00
C TYR A 13 -14.85 9.85 -12.13
N ASP A 14 -15.83 10.69 -12.50
CA ASP A 14 -15.63 11.77 -13.45
C ASP A 14 -15.67 13.12 -12.72
N LEU A 15 -14.74 14.00 -13.07
CA LEU A 15 -14.66 15.35 -12.50
C LEU A 15 -14.22 16.33 -13.59
N ASN A 16 -15.04 17.35 -13.84
CA ASN A 16 -14.78 18.41 -14.83
C ASN A 16 -14.46 17.88 -16.25
N GLY A 17 -15.14 16.79 -16.66
CA GLY A 17 -14.94 16.16 -17.97
C GLY A 17 -13.74 15.23 -18.06
N ALA A 18 -12.97 15.06 -17.02
CA ALA A 18 -11.89 14.10 -16.93
C ALA A 18 -12.33 12.85 -16.17
N HIS A 19 -11.79 11.69 -16.55
CA HIS A 19 -12.02 10.42 -15.88
C HIS A 19 -10.83 10.03 -15.02
N TYR A 20 -11.10 9.61 -13.78
CA TYR A 20 -10.09 9.21 -12.80
C TYR A 20 -10.35 7.80 -12.32
N THR A 21 -9.27 7.01 -12.25
CA THR A 21 -9.33 5.66 -11.65
C THR A 21 -8.31 5.53 -10.53
N ARG A 22 -8.66 4.69 -9.55
CA ARG A 22 -7.73 4.21 -8.54
C ARG A 22 -7.97 2.73 -8.30
N GLU A 23 -6.93 1.93 -8.44
CA GLU A 23 -6.92 0.51 -8.11
C GLU A 23 -5.97 0.25 -6.94
N ASN A 24 -6.35 -0.67 -6.06
CA ASN A 24 -5.54 -1.08 -4.92
C ASN A 24 -5.57 -2.60 -4.78
N PHE A 25 -4.42 -3.21 -4.55
CA PHE A 25 -4.30 -4.62 -4.20
C PHE A 25 -3.06 -4.88 -3.34
N VAL A 26 -3.06 -6.02 -2.65
CA VAL A 26 -1.91 -6.49 -1.87
C VAL A 26 -1.37 -7.75 -2.52
N SER A 27 -0.20 -7.64 -3.16
CA SER A 27 0.48 -8.78 -3.79
C SER A 27 1.19 -9.61 -2.72
N TYR A 28 0.76 -10.87 -2.55
CA TYR A 28 1.44 -11.82 -1.67
C TYR A 28 2.82 -12.23 -2.24
N PRO A 29 2.94 -12.59 -3.55
CA PRO A 29 4.24 -12.98 -4.09
C PRO A 29 5.30 -11.87 -4.02
N ASP A 30 4.90 -10.60 -4.05
CA ASP A 30 5.81 -9.46 -4.01
C ASP A 30 5.94 -8.84 -2.61
N ASN A 31 5.09 -9.20 -1.65
CA ASN A 31 5.01 -8.59 -0.31
C ASN A 31 4.81 -7.08 -0.34
N VAL A 32 3.96 -6.58 -1.23
CA VAL A 32 3.69 -5.15 -1.39
C VAL A 32 2.20 -4.83 -1.48
N LEU A 33 1.83 -3.66 -0.96
CA LEU A 33 0.60 -2.97 -1.30
C LEU A 33 0.87 -2.11 -2.54
N VAL A 34 0.00 -2.19 -3.53
CA VAL A 34 0.06 -1.41 -4.77
C VAL A 34 -1.17 -0.53 -4.86
N THR A 35 -0.94 0.76 -5.16
CA THR A 35 -1.99 1.72 -5.51
C THR A 35 -1.68 2.29 -6.89
N ARG A 36 -2.57 2.11 -7.84
CA ARG A 36 -2.51 2.68 -9.18
C ARG A 36 -3.51 3.82 -9.30
N LEU A 37 -3.05 4.98 -9.76
CA LEU A 37 -3.90 6.13 -10.09
C LEU A 37 -3.71 6.50 -11.55
N THR A 38 -4.82 6.76 -12.26
CA THR A 38 -4.79 7.24 -13.63
C THR A 38 -5.76 8.41 -13.83
N ALA A 39 -5.44 9.28 -14.78
CA ALA A 39 -6.30 10.37 -15.24
C ALA A 39 -6.31 10.41 -16.79
N THR A 40 -7.50 10.36 -17.36
CA THR A 40 -7.74 10.43 -18.82
C THR A 40 -8.57 11.66 -19.18
N ASP A 41 -8.94 11.80 -20.44
CA ASP A 41 -9.83 12.85 -20.96
C ASP A 41 -9.42 14.28 -20.56
N GLY A 42 -8.12 14.56 -20.66
CA GLY A 42 -7.54 15.86 -20.29
C GLY A 42 -7.19 16.03 -18.83
N GLY A 43 -7.62 15.13 -17.93
CA GLY A 43 -7.33 15.19 -16.50
C GLY A 43 -5.84 15.05 -16.18
N THR A 44 -5.45 15.52 -15.01
CA THR A 44 -4.11 15.34 -14.42
C THR A 44 -4.21 14.92 -12.95
N LEU A 45 -3.17 14.24 -12.51
CA LEU A 45 -3.00 13.85 -11.10
C LEU A 45 -2.10 14.86 -10.42
N ASP A 46 -2.67 15.56 -9.43
CA ASP A 46 -1.98 16.57 -8.62
C ASP A 46 -2.29 16.29 -7.15
N PHE A 47 -1.32 15.76 -6.40
CA PHE A 47 -1.51 15.34 -5.01
C PHE A 47 -0.18 15.19 -4.24
N ASP A 48 -0.28 15.14 -2.92
CA ASP A 48 0.81 14.77 -2.03
C ASP A 48 0.68 13.32 -1.55
N VAL A 49 1.81 12.60 -1.52
CA VAL A 49 1.94 11.30 -0.84
C VAL A 49 2.58 11.53 0.51
N ARG A 50 1.92 11.07 1.56
CA ARG A 50 2.41 11.08 2.94
C ARG A 50 2.27 9.68 3.53
N VAL A 51 3.24 9.28 4.32
CA VAL A 51 3.17 8.08 5.16
C VAL A 51 3.47 8.55 6.57
N GLU A 52 2.48 8.40 7.42
CA GLU A 52 2.57 8.82 8.84
C GLU A 52 2.34 7.58 9.71
N PRO A 53 3.23 7.27 10.64
CA PRO A 53 2.91 6.34 11.70
C PRO A 53 1.77 6.94 12.50
N ASP A 54 0.80 6.12 12.89
CA ASP A 54 -0.25 6.56 13.79
C ASP A 54 0.39 7.04 15.09
N GLU A 55 0.25 8.34 15.37
CA GLU A 55 0.76 8.98 16.59
C GLU A 55 -0.21 8.82 17.77
N GLU A 56 -1.38 8.21 17.56
CA GLU A 56 -2.30 7.95 18.66
C GLU A 56 -1.58 7.13 19.72
N LYS A 57 -1.53 7.68 20.92
CA LYS A 57 -1.07 6.98 22.12
C LYS A 57 -1.91 5.72 22.25
N GLY A 58 -1.35 4.59 21.92
CA GLY A 58 -2.04 3.31 21.97
C GLY A 58 -2.58 3.06 23.37
N GLY A 59 -3.89 3.05 23.51
CA GLY A 59 -4.58 2.82 24.78
C GLY A 59 -5.50 3.98 25.18
N SER A 60 -6.59 3.66 25.85
CA SER A 60 -7.47 4.64 26.48
C SER A 60 -6.63 5.57 27.38
N GLN A 61 -6.88 6.87 27.33
CA GLN A 61 -6.18 7.87 28.15
C GLN A 61 -6.22 7.59 29.66
N ASN A 62 -7.02 6.62 30.10
CA ASN A 62 -7.18 6.19 31.48
C ASN A 62 -6.43 4.90 31.84
N GLN A 63 -5.61 4.32 30.94
CA GLN A 63 -4.79 3.15 31.28
C GLN A 63 -3.39 3.57 31.74
N PRO A 64 -2.90 3.11 32.91
CA PRO A 64 -1.52 3.28 33.31
C PRO A 64 -0.59 2.65 32.25
N GLY A 65 0.36 3.44 31.72
CA GLY A 65 1.31 2.96 30.71
C GLY A 65 1.00 3.33 29.26
N ALA A 66 0.05 4.24 28.99
CA ALA A 66 -0.22 4.73 27.63
C ALA A 66 1.05 5.17 26.87
N ASP A 67 2.05 5.69 27.56
CA ASP A 67 3.35 6.06 26.97
C ASP A 67 4.25 4.86 26.62
N SER A 68 3.92 3.64 27.11
CA SER A 68 4.72 2.43 26.82
C SER A 68 4.60 1.98 25.36
N TYR A 69 3.48 2.28 24.70
CA TYR A 69 3.25 1.96 23.29
C TYR A 69 3.74 3.04 22.33
N ALA A 70 4.40 4.09 22.85
CA ALA A 70 4.96 5.13 22.01
C ALA A 70 5.93 4.56 20.98
N ARG A 71 5.84 5.06 19.75
CA ARG A 71 6.70 4.69 18.64
C ARG A 71 7.89 5.64 18.56
N MET A 72 9.08 5.09 18.42
CA MET A 72 10.30 5.85 18.10
C MET A 72 10.68 5.52 16.67
N PHE A 73 10.70 6.50 15.80
CA PHE A 73 10.97 6.28 14.38
C PHE A 73 11.74 7.43 13.74
N ASP A 74 12.45 7.08 12.68
CA ASP A 74 13.07 8.01 11.75
C ASP A 74 12.32 7.96 10.43
N LYS A 75 12.08 9.13 9.82
CA LYS A 75 11.44 9.28 8.51
C LYS A 75 12.40 9.94 7.54
N LYS A 76 12.57 9.35 6.37
CA LYS A 76 13.41 9.87 5.30
C LYS A 76 12.64 9.93 3.99
N VAL A 77 12.75 11.06 3.28
CA VAL A 77 12.20 11.25 1.93
C VAL A 77 13.35 11.49 0.97
N SER A 78 13.53 10.59 0.00
CA SER A 78 14.56 10.69 -1.04
C SER A 78 14.25 9.73 -2.20
N ASP A 79 14.67 10.05 -3.41
CA ASP A 79 14.53 9.20 -4.59
C ASP A 79 13.08 8.79 -4.88
N ASN A 80 12.15 9.72 -4.77
CA ASN A 80 10.72 9.47 -4.88
C ASN A 80 10.22 8.37 -3.92
N ALA A 81 10.82 8.25 -2.74
CA ALA A 81 10.44 7.29 -1.74
C ALA A 81 10.36 7.89 -0.34
N ILE A 82 9.51 7.30 0.49
CA ILE A 82 9.38 7.57 1.92
C ILE A 82 9.77 6.30 2.66
N ALA A 83 10.81 6.37 3.47
CA ALA A 83 11.23 5.30 4.38
C ALA A 83 10.90 5.69 5.82
N ILE A 84 10.38 4.76 6.60
CA ILE A 84 10.15 4.91 8.03
C ILE A 84 10.70 3.68 8.73
N ASP A 85 11.64 3.88 9.64
CA ASP A 85 12.29 2.83 10.41
C ASP A 85 12.18 3.13 11.89
N GLY A 86 11.64 2.19 12.67
CA GLY A 86 11.37 2.47 14.06
C GLY A 86 11.29 1.25 14.96
N GLN A 87 10.89 1.52 16.19
CA GLN A 87 10.61 0.49 17.19
C GLN A 87 9.59 0.97 18.22
N LEU A 88 8.88 0.05 18.84
CA LEU A 88 8.03 0.35 19.99
C LEU A 88 8.90 0.57 21.23
N LYS A 89 8.46 1.48 22.10
CA LYS A 89 9.22 1.85 23.31
C LYS A 89 9.17 0.75 24.38
N ASP A 90 8.04 0.07 24.52
CA ASP A 90 7.79 -0.92 25.60
C ASP A 90 8.57 -2.21 25.39
N ASN A 91 8.48 -2.81 24.22
CA ASN A 91 8.99 -4.15 23.95
C ASN A 91 10.06 -4.21 22.87
N GLN A 92 10.49 -3.04 22.36
CA GLN A 92 11.51 -2.90 21.33
C GLN A 92 11.16 -3.61 20.01
N LEU A 93 9.86 -3.90 19.74
CA LEU A 93 9.43 -4.44 18.45
C LEU A 93 9.83 -3.46 17.34
N LYS A 94 10.64 -3.93 16.40
CA LYS A 94 11.08 -3.14 15.28
C LYS A 94 10.04 -3.18 14.17
N PHE A 95 9.91 -2.08 13.47
CA PHE A 95 9.10 -1.97 12.27
C PHE A 95 9.82 -1.13 11.22
N SER A 96 9.55 -1.43 9.97
CA SER A 96 10.03 -0.64 8.84
C SER A 96 8.94 -0.56 7.78
N SER A 97 8.85 0.57 7.10
CA SER A 97 8.07 0.71 5.87
C SER A 97 8.85 1.44 4.80
N TYR A 98 8.63 1.05 3.56
CA TYR A 98 9.21 1.72 2.41
C TYR A 98 8.13 1.90 1.35
N THR A 99 7.89 3.17 0.97
CA THR A 99 6.89 3.56 -0.04
C THR A 99 7.60 4.24 -1.19
N LYS A 100 7.43 3.74 -2.40
CA LYS A 100 7.99 4.28 -3.65
C LYS A 100 6.87 4.82 -4.53
N VAL A 101 7.09 6.01 -5.10
CA VAL A 101 6.18 6.63 -6.08
C VAL A 101 6.82 6.54 -7.46
N ILE A 102 6.12 5.96 -8.42
CA ILE A 102 6.60 5.69 -9.78
C ILE A 102 5.64 6.35 -10.75
N LYS A 103 6.20 7.07 -11.71
CA LYS A 103 5.49 7.59 -12.88
C LYS A 103 5.81 6.68 -14.08
N ASP A 104 4.84 6.41 -14.94
CA ASP A 104 5.08 5.65 -16.16
C ASP A 104 6.05 6.42 -17.07
N ASP A 105 7.00 5.68 -17.65
CA ASP A 105 8.00 6.25 -18.56
C ASP A 105 7.33 6.91 -19.77
N GLY A 106 7.89 8.03 -20.21
CA GLY A 106 7.38 8.81 -21.35
C GLY A 106 6.09 9.58 -21.08
N THR A 107 5.45 9.47 -19.91
CA THR A 107 4.25 10.23 -19.58
C THR A 107 4.57 11.61 -18.98
N ALA A 108 3.63 12.55 -19.12
CA ALA A 108 3.73 13.89 -18.52
C ALA A 108 3.72 13.82 -17.00
N GLY A 109 4.10 14.91 -16.35
CA GLY A 109 4.07 15.10 -14.91
C GLY A 109 5.43 14.98 -14.23
N GLN A 110 5.47 15.45 -13.00
CA GLN A 110 6.66 15.49 -12.15
C GLN A 110 6.40 14.83 -10.80
N ILE A 111 7.44 14.22 -10.24
CA ILE A 111 7.48 13.75 -8.86
C ILE A 111 8.61 14.53 -8.18
N LYS A 112 8.32 15.14 -7.03
CA LYS A 112 9.27 15.95 -6.27
C LYS A 112 9.29 15.53 -4.81
N ASP A 113 10.48 15.23 -4.31
CA ASP A 113 10.71 15.01 -2.89
C ASP A 113 10.65 16.34 -2.12
N ASP A 114 9.92 16.34 -1.02
CA ASP A 114 9.87 17.41 -0.04
C ASP A 114 10.26 16.83 1.33
N SER A 115 11.56 16.70 1.52
CA SER A 115 12.12 16.14 2.75
C SER A 115 11.85 17.01 3.98
N THR A 116 11.68 18.30 3.80
CA THR A 116 11.37 19.24 4.89
C THR A 116 9.99 19.00 5.47
N ASN A 117 9.00 18.74 4.61
CA ASN A 117 7.61 18.46 5.01
C ASN A 117 7.29 16.96 5.05
N GLY A 118 8.27 16.08 4.85
CA GLY A 118 8.13 14.65 4.96
C GLY A 118 7.15 14.04 3.95
N LYS A 119 7.09 14.56 2.71
CA LYS A 119 6.13 14.16 1.67
C LYS A 119 6.77 14.07 0.29
N ILE A 120 6.04 13.47 -0.64
CA ILE A 120 6.33 13.50 -2.07
C ILE A 120 5.17 14.19 -2.76
N THR A 121 5.45 15.18 -3.60
CA THR A 121 4.45 15.90 -4.40
C THR A 121 4.45 15.37 -5.82
N VAL A 122 3.28 14.99 -6.31
CA VAL A 122 3.01 14.63 -7.71
C VAL A 122 2.27 15.79 -8.37
N SER A 123 2.67 16.18 -9.56
CA SER A 123 2.01 17.25 -10.31
C SER A 123 1.95 16.96 -11.80
N GLY A 124 0.77 17.19 -12.41
CA GLY A 124 0.52 17.08 -13.84
C GLY A 124 0.68 15.66 -14.40
N ALA A 125 0.67 14.63 -13.57
CA ALA A 125 0.85 13.25 -14.02
C ALA A 125 -0.43 12.67 -14.63
N LYS A 126 -0.27 11.66 -15.51
CA LYS A 126 -1.39 10.90 -16.11
C LYS A 126 -1.57 9.55 -15.43
N ALA A 127 -0.49 8.97 -14.97
CA ALA A 127 -0.50 7.66 -14.34
C ALA A 127 0.61 7.57 -13.29
N ILE A 128 0.26 7.12 -12.09
CA ILE A 128 1.16 6.94 -10.96
C ILE A 128 0.92 5.57 -10.34
N THR A 129 2.00 4.87 -10.04
CA THR A 129 1.98 3.65 -9.22
C THR A 129 2.69 3.94 -7.90
N ILE A 130 2.03 3.66 -6.78
CA ILE A 130 2.60 3.74 -5.45
C ILE A 130 2.75 2.32 -4.93
N ILE A 131 3.97 1.94 -4.53
CA ILE A 131 4.30 0.60 -4.04
C ILE A 131 4.79 0.74 -2.61
N THR A 132 4.17 0.04 -1.68
CA THR A 132 4.51 0.08 -0.25
C THR A 132 4.74 -1.32 0.27
N SER A 133 5.83 -1.52 1.00
CA SER A 133 6.05 -2.70 1.84
C SER A 133 6.22 -2.29 3.29
N ILE A 134 5.69 -3.12 4.20
CA ILE A 134 5.80 -2.93 5.65
C ILE A 134 6.25 -4.25 6.25
N GLY A 135 7.17 -4.17 7.20
CA GLY A 135 7.68 -5.34 7.93
C GLY A 135 7.90 -5.07 9.40
N THR A 136 7.90 -6.13 10.18
CA THR A 136 8.27 -6.11 11.60
C THR A 136 9.19 -7.28 11.90
N ASP A 137 9.94 -7.22 13.00
CA ASP A 137 10.71 -8.34 13.47
C ASP A 137 9.89 -9.31 14.34
N TYR A 138 8.55 -9.24 14.29
CA TYR A 138 7.68 -10.18 14.99
C TYR A 138 7.65 -11.54 14.27
N LYS A 139 7.73 -12.58 15.09
CA LYS A 139 7.49 -13.97 14.69
C LYS A 139 6.71 -14.67 15.78
N ASN A 140 5.65 -15.39 15.44
CA ASN A 140 4.91 -16.18 16.41
C ASN A 140 5.68 -17.46 16.78
N ASP A 141 6.74 -17.30 17.56
CA ASP A 141 7.67 -18.38 17.95
C ASP A 141 8.10 -18.19 19.42
N TYR A 142 7.46 -18.97 20.30
CA TYR A 142 7.76 -18.94 21.75
C TYR A 142 9.21 -19.38 22.02
N PRO A 143 9.94 -18.79 22.97
CA PRO A 143 9.54 -17.69 23.88
C PRO A 143 9.91 -16.29 23.38
N LYS A 144 10.61 -16.16 22.27
CA LYS A 144 11.23 -14.89 21.85
C LYS A 144 10.29 -13.96 21.10
N TYR A 145 9.39 -14.51 20.29
CA TYR A 145 8.46 -13.78 19.41
C TYR A 145 9.14 -12.75 18.51
N ARG A 146 10.38 -13.07 18.05
CA ARG A 146 11.21 -12.20 17.19
C ARG A 146 11.94 -13.03 16.15
N THR A 147 12.08 -12.47 14.97
CA THR A 147 12.92 -13.02 13.89
C THR A 147 14.41 -12.74 14.11
N GLY A 148 14.74 -11.64 14.78
CA GLY A 148 16.11 -11.30 15.19
C GLY A 148 16.84 -10.32 14.27
N GLU A 149 16.19 -9.79 13.20
CA GLU A 149 16.79 -8.78 12.35
C GLU A 149 17.15 -7.51 13.11
N THR A 150 18.22 -6.85 12.65
CA THR A 150 18.51 -5.47 13.03
C THR A 150 17.52 -4.52 12.32
N LYS A 151 17.49 -3.24 12.73
CA LYS A 151 16.68 -2.23 12.00
C LYS A 151 17.10 -2.11 10.54
N GLU A 152 18.41 -2.12 10.29
CA GLU A 152 18.98 -2.00 8.95
C GLU A 152 18.65 -3.22 8.07
N GLN A 153 18.66 -4.42 8.65
CA GLN A 153 18.26 -5.63 7.93
C GLN A 153 16.79 -5.62 7.59
N LEU A 154 15.92 -5.20 8.51
CA LEU A 154 14.49 -5.07 8.27
C LEU A 154 14.20 -3.99 7.22
N ALA A 155 14.84 -2.83 7.30
CA ALA A 155 14.74 -1.76 6.31
C ALA A 155 15.19 -2.22 4.91
N ALA A 156 16.31 -2.97 4.83
CA ALA A 156 16.79 -3.53 3.58
C ALA A 156 15.80 -4.56 3.00
N LEU A 157 15.17 -5.37 3.84
CA LEU A 157 14.17 -6.37 3.44
C LEU A 157 12.96 -5.70 2.77
N VAL A 158 12.30 -4.74 3.46
CA VAL A 158 11.10 -4.07 2.91
C VAL A 158 11.43 -3.25 1.67
N LYS A 159 12.60 -2.60 1.64
CA LYS A 159 13.09 -1.91 0.44
C LYS A 159 13.33 -2.90 -0.70
N GLY A 160 13.84 -4.09 -0.42
CA GLY A 160 14.07 -5.15 -1.40
C GLY A 160 12.77 -5.57 -2.10
N TYR A 161 11.68 -5.78 -1.35
CA TYR A 161 10.37 -6.10 -1.90
C TYR A 161 9.86 -5.01 -2.84
N VAL A 162 9.91 -3.75 -2.41
CA VAL A 162 9.49 -2.61 -3.24
C VAL A 162 10.36 -2.48 -4.49
N SER A 163 11.68 -2.66 -4.37
CA SER A 163 12.60 -2.59 -5.53
C SER A 163 12.36 -3.71 -6.53
N GLY A 164 12.01 -4.92 -6.07
CA GLY A 164 11.62 -6.03 -6.95
C GLY A 164 10.34 -5.72 -7.73
N ALA A 165 9.32 -5.21 -7.04
CA ALA A 165 8.06 -4.81 -7.66
C ALA A 165 8.25 -3.60 -8.62
N GLU A 166 9.08 -2.61 -8.25
CA GLU A 166 9.45 -1.49 -9.13
C GLU A 166 10.13 -1.99 -10.41
N ALA A 167 11.02 -2.97 -10.32
CA ALA A 167 11.69 -3.57 -11.48
C ALA A 167 10.69 -4.25 -12.42
N LYS A 168 9.69 -4.96 -11.90
CA LYS A 168 8.59 -5.54 -12.70
C LYS A 168 7.81 -4.47 -13.44
N VAL A 169 7.41 -3.38 -12.74
CA VAL A 169 6.69 -2.27 -13.36
C VAL A 169 7.52 -1.61 -14.47
N LYS A 170 8.81 -1.44 -14.29
CA LYS A 170 9.70 -0.87 -15.32
C LYS A 170 9.91 -1.78 -16.52
N ALA A 171 9.92 -3.10 -16.32
CA ALA A 171 10.15 -4.07 -17.39
C ALA A 171 8.90 -4.38 -18.23
N GLY A 172 7.74 -4.50 -17.59
CA GLY A 172 6.52 -4.96 -18.23
C GLY A 172 5.27 -4.10 -17.96
N GLY A 173 5.43 -2.97 -17.26
CA GLY A 173 4.32 -2.10 -16.87
C GLY A 173 3.60 -2.55 -15.60
N TYR A 174 2.65 -1.74 -15.16
CA TYR A 174 1.80 -2.00 -14.01
C TYR A 174 1.04 -3.33 -14.11
N GLU A 175 0.56 -3.66 -15.30
CA GLU A 175 -0.26 -4.86 -15.54
C GLU A 175 0.50 -6.15 -15.18
N THR A 176 1.81 -6.21 -15.40
CA THR A 176 2.62 -7.39 -15.01
C THR A 176 2.56 -7.67 -13.52
N LEU A 177 2.62 -6.61 -12.69
CA LEU A 177 2.53 -6.75 -11.24
C LEU A 177 1.11 -7.14 -10.79
N LYS A 178 0.08 -6.62 -11.47
CA LYS A 178 -1.32 -6.96 -11.23
C LYS A 178 -1.63 -8.41 -11.64
N GLU A 179 -1.12 -8.85 -12.78
CA GLU A 179 -1.29 -10.23 -13.26
C GLU A 179 -0.66 -11.25 -12.30
N ASP A 180 0.53 -10.99 -11.79
CA ASP A 180 1.19 -11.86 -10.79
C ASP A 180 0.32 -11.99 -9.53
N HIS A 181 -0.24 -10.89 -9.04
CA HIS A 181 -1.16 -10.88 -7.91
C HIS A 181 -2.43 -11.70 -8.20
N VAL A 182 -3.09 -11.44 -9.33
CA VAL A 182 -4.34 -12.12 -9.70
C VAL A 182 -4.13 -13.62 -9.87
N ASN A 183 -3.04 -14.03 -10.52
CA ASN A 183 -2.72 -15.45 -10.73
C ASN A 183 -2.47 -16.18 -9.41
N ASP A 184 -1.74 -15.57 -8.46
CA ASP A 184 -1.51 -16.14 -7.13
C ASP A 184 -2.83 -16.25 -6.34
N TYR A 185 -3.64 -15.22 -6.36
CA TYR A 185 -4.93 -15.18 -5.68
C TYR A 185 -5.92 -16.22 -6.25
N ASP A 186 -6.06 -16.27 -7.57
CA ASP A 186 -6.98 -17.19 -8.26
C ASP A 186 -6.61 -18.66 -8.01
N HIS A 187 -5.31 -18.96 -7.85
CA HIS A 187 -4.86 -20.29 -7.50
C HIS A 187 -5.50 -20.84 -6.21
N ILE A 188 -5.88 -19.99 -5.28
CA ILE A 188 -6.57 -20.34 -4.03
C ILE A 188 -8.07 -20.12 -4.16
N PHE A 189 -8.48 -18.91 -4.56
CA PHE A 189 -9.88 -18.50 -4.62
C PHE A 189 -10.68 -19.31 -5.65
N GLY A 190 -10.10 -19.60 -6.81
CA GLY A 190 -10.73 -20.37 -7.88
C GLY A 190 -10.96 -21.85 -7.58
N ARG A 191 -10.48 -22.37 -6.41
CA ARG A 191 -10.68 -23.80 -6.04
C ARG A 191 -12.09 -24.14 -5.60
N LEU A 192 -12.90 -23.15 -5.21
CA LEU A 192 -14.27 -23.35 -4.78
C LEU A 192 -15.18 -22.37 -5.52
N ASP A 193 -16.15 -22.94 -6.23
CA ASP A 193 -17.29 -22.22 -6.77
C ASP A 193 -18.57 -22.82 -6.17
N LEU A 194 -19.38 -22.00 -5.48
CA LEU A 194 -20.61 -22.43 -4.85
C LEU A 194 -21.79 -21.68 -5.47
N ASN A 195 -22.63 -22.42 -6.20
CA ASN A 195 -23.91 -21.93 -6.71
C ASN A 195 -25.04 -22.70 -6.06
N ILE A 196 -25.78 -22.05 -5.15
CA ILE A 196 -26.93 -22.61 -4.47
C ILE A 196 -28.26 -22.07 -5.04
N GLY A 197 -28.23 -21.51 -6.24
CA GLY A 197 -29.43 -20.97 -6.88
C GLY A 197 -29.92 -19.64 -6.30
N GLN A 198 -29.06 -18.88 -5.63
CA GLN A 198 -29.38 -17.57 -5.10
C GLN A 198 -29.77 -16.59 -6.23
N ALA A 199 -30.73 -15.72 -5.95
CA ALA A 199 -31.10 -14.66 -6.88
C ALA A 199 -29.96 -13.63 -7.02
N VAL A 200 -29.69 -13.22 -8.25
CA VAL A 200 -28.84 -12.06 -8.53
C VAL A 200 -29.60 -10.78 -8.13
N SER A 201 -28.95 -9.89 -7.43
CA SER A 201 -29.50 -8.60 -7.03
C SER A 201 -28.69 -7.46 -7.62
N ASP A 202 -29.37 -6.46 -8.19
CA ASP A 202 -28.75 -5.21 -8.66
C ASP A 202 -28.52 -4.21 -7.52
N LYS A 203 -28.91 -4.55 -6.30
CA LYS A 203 -28.71 -3.71 -5.13
C LYS A 203 -27.25 -3.75 -4.68
N THR A 204 -26.76 -2.61 -4.24
CA THR A 204 -25.47 -2.51 -3.53
C THR A 204 -25.53 -3.23 -2.18
N THR A 205 -24.39 -3.62 -1.62
CA THR A 205 -24.30 -4.42 -0.38
C THR A 205 -24.98 -3.72 0.80
N ASP A 206 -24.84 -2.39 0.92
CA ASP A 206 -25.52 -1.58 1.93
C ASP A 206 -27.06 -1.68 1.82
N LYS A 207 -27.59 -1.64 0.59
CA LYS A 207 -29.03 -1.78 0.32
C LYS A 207 -29.55 -3.20 0.56
N LEU A 208 -28.69 -4.21 0.42
CA LEU A 208 -29.05 -5.59 0.77
C LEU A 208 -29.11 -5.80 2.28
N LEU A 209 -28.28 -5.09 3.06
CA LEU A 209 -28.30 -5.15 4.52
C LEU A 209 -29.49 -4.42 5.14
N GLU A 210 -30.09 -3.45 4.44
CA GLU A 210 -31.30 -2.72 4.87
C GLU A 210 -32.62 -3.47 4.58
N ALA A 211 -32.57 -4.57 3.83
CA ALA A 211 -33.74 -5.33 3.37
C ALA A 211 -34.05 -6.53 4.28
#